data_d640f7c01a17979fc4763439a97cc48f
#
_entry.id   d640f7c01a17979fc4763439a97cc48f
#
_cell.length_a   1.000
_cell.length_b   1.000
_cell.length_c   1.000
_cell.angle_alpha   90.00
_cell.angle_beta   90.00
_cell.angle_gamma   90.00
#
_symmetry.space_group_name_H-M   'P 1'
#
loop_
_entity.id
_entity.type
_entity.pdbx_description
1 polymer ?
#
loop_
_entity_poly.entity_id
_entity_poly.type
_entity_poly.pdbx_seq_one_letter_code
_entity_poly.pdbx_strand_id
1 'polypeptide(L)'
;MKKIYLFGNWKMNMLPQEGRDFCSDLGQKMAGDLYLDDRIHLCLFPPFITIPAVLEALPEGPVSAGAQDGHYEDRGAFTGAVSMDMAKQTGCTHVLVGHSERRHIFGDTDEIVAKKLKKALAAGLTAVLCFGETLEEREAGRTMNVVDEQLSSAFRSLSGGGAKNLILAYEPVWAIGTGKNASPEDAQEVCFHSARRAAHEFGMKVPILYGGSVNAQNSAELLSMGDIDGALVGGASLKVDSFLSIYENYRKS
;
A
#
# COMPACT_ATOMS: atom_id res chain seq x y z
N MET A 1 -0.94 16.55 14.76
CA MET A 1 -0.48 15.91 13.50
C MET A 1 -1.39 14.76 13.18
N LYS A 2 -1.61 14.45 11.87
CA LYS A 2 -2.42 13.32 11.41
C LYS A 2 -1.70 11.99 11.59
N LYS A 3 -2.44 10.87 11.60
CA LYS A 3 -1.86 9.52 11.54
C LYS A 3 -1.25 9.31 10.15
N ILE A 4 -0.04 8.74 10.10
CA ILE A 4 0.70 8.47 8.88
C ILE A 4 0.87 6.95 8.70
N TYR A 5 0.55 6.47 7.52
CA TYR A 5 0.79 5.10 7.09
C TYR A 5 2.02 5.07 6.18
N LEU A 6 3.08 4.42 6.61
CA LEU A 6 4.29 4.25 5.81
C LEU A 6 4.46 2.76 5.49
N PHE A 7 4.11 2.39 4.26
CA PHE A 7 4.03 1.02 3.80
C PHE A 7 5.14 0.72 2.81
N GLY A 8 5.92 -0.34 3.07
CA GLY A 8 7.06 -0.74 2.25
C GLY A 8 6.72 -1.95 1.39
N ASN A 9 6.52 -1.75 0.09
CA ASN A 9 6.37 -2.82 -0.88
C ASN A 9 7.75 -3.24 -1.41
N TRP A 10 8.26 -4.37 -0.93
CA TRP A 10 9.57 -4.88 -1.35
C TRP A 10 9.59 -5.47 -2.75
N LYS A 11 8.41 -5.68 -3.33
CA LYS A 11 8.27 -6.32 -4.65
C LYS A 11 9.01 -7.67 -4.67
N MET A 12 9.70 -8.00 -5.75
CA MET A 12 10.47 -9.25 -5.88
C MET A 12 11.92 -9.04 -5.39
N ASN A 13 12.09 -8.65 -4.12
CA ASN A 13 13.38 -8.46 -3.46
C ASN A 13 13.33 -9.05 -2.04
N MET A 14 14.47 -9.23 -1.42
CA MET A 14 14.67 -9.71 -0.06
C MET A 14 14.42 -11.21 0.13
N LEU A 15 15.49 -11.95 0.25
CA LEU A 15 15.48 -13.34 0.74
C LEU A 15 15.09 -13.40 2.22
N PRO A 16 14.69 -14.57 2.76
CA PRO A 16 14.27 -14.68 4.16
C PRO A 16 15.28 -14.14 5.18
N GLN A 17 16.58 -14.36 4.97
CA GLN A 17 17.60 -13.83 5.87
C GLN A 17 17.73 -12.32 5.78
N GLU A 18 17.69 -11.76 4.57
CA GLU A 18 17.72 -10.30 4.36
C GLU A 18 16.52 -9.61 5.00
N GLY A 19 15.36 -10.29 4.99
CA GLY A 19 14.16 -9.82 5.71
C GLY A 19 14.34 -9.79 7.22
N ARG A 20 14.97 -10.83 7.82
CA ARG A 20 15.33 -10.82 9.25
C ARG A 20 16.31 -9.70 9.59
N ASP A 21 17.34 -9.53 8.77
CA ASP A 21 18.37 -8.51 8.99
C ASP A 21 17.76 -7.11 8.93
N PHE A 22 16.87 -6.86 7.97
CA PHE A 22 16.11 -5.61 7.87
C PHE A 22 15.27 -5.35 9.13
N CYS A 23 14.53 -6.35 9.64
CA CYS A 23 13.71 -6.21 10.84
C CYS A 23 14.56 -5.97 12.09
N SER A 24 15.71 -6.62 12.19
CA SER A 24 16.67 -6.40 13.28
C SER A 24 17.23 -4.98 13.29
N ASP A 25 17.65 -4.48 12.11
CA ASP A 25 18.13 -3.10 11.96
C ASP A 25 17.01 -2.08 12.24
N LEU A 26 15.79 -2.34 11.75
CA LEU A 26 14.61 -1.53 12.06
C LEU A 26 14.38 -1.44 13.57
N GLY A 27 14.43 -2.58 14.28
CA GLY A 27 14.26 -2.63 15.73
C GLY A 27 15.33 -1.84 16.49
N GLN A 28 16.59 -1.92 16.06
CA GLN A 28 17.69 -1.13 16.64
C GLN A 28 17.45 0.37 16.46
N LYS A 29 17.05 0.81 15.28
CA LYS A 29 16.73 2.22 15.00
C LYS A 29 15.55 2.71 15.83
N MET A 30 14.51 1.89 15.98
CA MET A 30 13.33 2.22 16.78
C MET A 30 13.63 2.31 18.29
N ALA A 31 14.55 1.49 18.79
CA ALA A 31 14.99 1.53 20.18
C ALA A 31 15.94 2.70 20.51
N GLY A 32 16.57 3.29 19.49
CA GLY A 32 17.54 4.37 19.61
C GLY A 32 16.92 5.76 19.41
N ASP A 33 17.38 6.45 18.37
CA ASP A 33 17.07 7.86 18.12
C ASP A 33 15.67 8.11 17.54
N LEU A 34 15.02 7.08 16.99
CA LEU A 34 13.74 7.22 16.33
C LEU A 34 12.58 6.79 17.24
N TYR A 35 12.04 7.75 17.99
CA TYR A 35 10.79 7.52 18.70
C TYR A 35 9.63 7.46 17.69
N LEU A 36 9.19 6.24 17.35
CA LEU A 36 7.96 6.02 16.58
C LEU A 36 6.79 6.11 17.57
N ASP A 37 6.01 7.17 17.46
CA ASP A 37 4.79 7.33 18.25
C ASP A 37 3.60 6.64 17.57
N ASP A 38 2.46 6.60 18.27
CA ASP A 38 1.20 5.97 17.83
C ASP A 38 0.61 6.61 16.55
N ARG A 39 1.19 7.71 16.07
CA ARG A 39 0.75 8.40 14.84
C ARG A 39 1.30 7.78 13.57
N ILE A 40 2.35 6.96 13.66
CA ILE A 40 2.85 6.22 12.51
C ILE A 40 2.41 4.76 12.57
N HIS A 41 2.07 4.21 11.42
CA HIS A 41 1.86 2.79 11.21
C HIS A 41 2.76 2.32 10.08
N LEU A 42 3.71 1.44 10.40
CA LEU A 42 4.58 0.80 9.43
C LEU A 42 3.98 -0.54 9.00
N CYS A 43 4.01 -0.84 7.70
CA CYS A 43 3.69 -2.18 7.21
C CYS A 43 4.69 -2.59 6.13
N LEU A 44 5.27 -3.77 6.27
CA LEU A 44 6.20 -4.35 5.31
C LEU A 44 5.45 -5.38 4.45
N PHE A 45 5.60 -5.31 3.15
CA PHE A 45 5.04 -6.28 2.20
C PHE A 45 6.20 -7.03 1.52
N PRO A 46 6.74 -8.08 2.17
CA PRO A 46 7.79 -8.92 1.61
C PRO A 46 7.21 -9.92 0.59
N PRO A 47 8.06 -10.57 -0.25
CA PRO A 47 7.66 -11.75 -1.01
C PRO A 47 7.09 -12.84 -0.11
N PHE A 48 6.18 -13.69 -0.62
CA PHE A 48 5.52 -14.73 0.18
C PHE A 48 6.51 -15.63 0.94
N ILE A 49 7.62 -16.02 0.31
CA ILE A 49 8.65 -16.86 0.92
C ILE A 49 9.37 -16.18 2.09
N THR A 50 9.34 -14.86 2.16
CA THR A 50 10.03 -14.04 3.17
C THR A 50 9.10 -13.64 4.32
N ILE A 51 7.77 -13.74 4.14
CA ILE A 51 6.76 -13.35 5.15
C ILE A 51 7.01 -14.02 6.52
N PRO A 52 7.19 -15.36 6.64
CA PRO A 52 7.41 -15.99 7.94
C PRO A 52 8.65 -15.44 8.66
N ALA A 53 9.73 -15.25 7.92
CA ALA A 53 10.98 -14.74 8.47
C ALA A 53 10.85 -13.29 8.97
N VAL A 54 10.10 -12.46 8.27
CA VAL A 54 9.79 -11.08 8.68
C VAL A 54 8.92 -11.10 9.93
N LEU A 55 7.84 -11.89 9.96
CA LEU A 55 6.92 -11.97 11.10
C LEU A 55 7.60 -12.41 12.40
N GLU A 56 8.56 -13.36 12.31
CA GLU A 56 9.35 -13.80 13.45
C GLU A 56 10.30 -12.72 13.99
N ALA A 57 10.74 -11.81 13.13
CA ALA A 57 11.75 -10.80 13.45
C ALA A 57 11.21 -9.38 13.59
N LEU A 58 9.88 -9.17 13.40
CA LEU A 58 9.29 -7.84 13.54
C LEU A 58 9.57 -7.25 14.92
N PRO A 59 10.06 -6.00 15.01
CA PRO A 59 10.21 -5.35 16.30
C PRO A 59 8.84 -5.06 16.94
N GLU A 60 8.83 -4.96 18.28
CA GLU A 60 7.65 -4.46 18.99
C GLU A 60 7.34 -3.03 18.61
N GLY A 61 6.04 -2.68 18.52
CA GLY A 61 5.61 -1.33 18.20
C GLY A 61 4.62 -1.26 17.01
N PRO A 62 4.51 -0.08 16.37
CA PRO A 62 3.53 0.17 15.30
C PRO A 62 3.99 -0.41 13.94
N VAL A 63 4.49 -1.64 13.93
CA VAL A 63 5.01 -2.32 12.74
C VAL A 63 4.20 -3.60 12.49
N SER A 64 3.88 -3.86 11.24
CA SER A 64 3.14 -5.04 10.80
C SER A 64 3.68 -5.59 9.49
N ALA A 65 3.24 -6.79 9.12
CA ALA A 65 3.54 -7.36 7.81
C ALA A 65 2.27 -7.68 7.04
N GLY A 66 2.36 -7.60 5.73
CA GLY A 66 1.29 -7.89 4.78
C GLY A 66 1.77 -8.71 3.59
N ALA A 67 0.83 -9.21 2.81
CA ALA A 67 1.10 -9.92 1.57
C ALA A 67 1.02 -8.98 0.35
N GLN A 68 1.86 -9.19 -0.65
CA GLN A 68 1.87 -8.38 -1.89
C GLN A 68 0.69 -8.67 -2.82
N ASP A 69 0.01 -9.78 -2.64
CA ASP A 69 -1.17 -10.23 -3.39
C ASP A 69 -1.86 -11.36 -2.61
N GLY A 70 -3.00 -11.84 -3.08
CA GLY A 70 -3.66 -13.05 -2.62
C GLY A 70 -4.74 -13.49 -3.60
N HIS A 71 -4.99 -14.79 -3.69
CA HIS A 71 -6.03 -15.35 -4.53
C HIS A 71 -7.40 -15.22 -3.85
N TYR A 72 -8.44 -14.97 -4.64
CA TYR A 72 -9.81 -14.80 -4.14
C TYR A 72 -10.54 -16.10 -3.80
N GLU A 73 -10.03 -17.25 -4.24
CA GLU A 73 -10.52 -18.56 -3.80
C GLU A 73 -9.77 -19.05 -2.58
N ASP A 74 -10.46 -19.75 -1.68
CA ASP A 74 -9.87 -20.26 -0.43
C ASP A 74 -8.89 -21.39 -0.66
N ARG A 75 -9.26 -22.32 -1.54
CA ARG A 75 -8.52 -23.55 -1.86
C ARG A 75 -8.88 -24.02 -3.26
N GLY A 76 -8.05 -24.87 -3.84
CA GLY A 76 -8.36 -25.51 -5.11
C GLY A 76 -7.19 -25.68 -6.05
N ALA A 77 -7.50 -25.92 -7.31
CA ALA A 77 -6.52 -26.17 -8.38
C ALA A 77 -5.95 -24.85 -8.93
N PHE A 78 -5.23 -24.13 -8.09
CA PHE A 78 -4.60 -22.84 -8.40
C PHE A 78 -3.10 -22.91 -8.11
N THR A 79 -2.41 -23.79 -8.85
CA THR A 79 -0.99 -24.07 -8.64
C THR A 79 -0.13 -22.79 -8.60
N GLY A 80 0.61 -22.59 -7.50
CA GLY A 80 1.48 -21.43 -7.29
C GLY A 80 0.78 -20.22 -6.64
N ALA A 81 -0.55 -20.22 -6.52
CA ALA A 81 -1.27 -19.14 -5.83
C ALA A 81 -1.25 -19.33 -4.30
N VAL A 82 -1.33 -18.21 -3.58
CA VAL A 82 -1.53 -18.15 -2.13
C VAL A 82 -2.87 -17.45 -1.87
N SER A 83 -3.76 -18.07 -1.08
CA SER A 83 -5.06 -17.47 -0.79
C SER A 83 -4.98 -16.36 0.25
N MET A 84 -6.03 -15.51 0.33
CA MET A 84 -6.15 -14.50 1.40
C MET A 84 -6.16 -15.13 2.79
N ASP A 85 -6.81 -16.30 2.94
CA ASP A 85 -6.82 -17.04 4.20
C ASP A 85 -5.45 -17.59 4.57
N MET A 86 -4.67 -18.11 3.62
CA MET A 86 -3.29 -18.54 3.86
C MET A 86 -2.43 -17.37 4.34
N ALA A 87 -2.51 -16.21 3.69
CA ALA A 87 -1.81 -15.01 4.13
C ALA A 87 -2.22 -14.60 5.55
N LYS A 88 -3.52 -14.59 5.86
CA LYS A 88 -4.05 -14.28 7.19
C LYS A 88 -3.56 -15.26 8.24
N GLN A 89 -3.63 -16.56 7.99
CA GLN A 89 -3.21 -17.60 8.92
C GLN A 89 -1.68 -17.61 9.16
N THR A 90 -0.89 -17.14 8.18
CA THR A 90 0.56 -16.95 8.36
C THR A 90 0.86 -15.80 9.32
N GLY A 91 -0.07 -14.87 9.56
CA GLY A 91 0.10 -13.72 10.47
C GLY A 91 0.05 -12.36 9.77
N CYS A 92 -0.18 -12.33 8.46
CA CYS A 92 -0.36 -11.05 7.76
C CYS A 92 -1.59 -10.30 8.29
N THR A 93 -1.44 -9.00 8.46
CA THR A 93 -2.54 -8.10 8.83
C THR A 93 -3.07 -7.31 7.65
N HIS A 94 -2.28 -7.15 6.61
CA HIS A 94 -2.57 -6.36 5.42
C HIS A 94 -2.34 -7.18 4.14
N VAL A 95 -2.93 -6.72 3.03
CA VAL A 95 -2.66 -7.24 1.70
C VAL A 95 -2.78 -6.13 0.65
N LEU A 96 -1.85 -6.11 -0.30
CA LEU A 96 -1.99 -5.28 -1.51
C LEU A 96 -2.97 -5.94 -2.47
N VAL A 97 -3.85 -5.16 -3.08
CA VAL A 97 -4.83 -5.63 -4.06
C VAL A 97 -4.80 -4.71 -5.28
N GLY A 98 -4.57 -5.27 -6.45
CA GLY A 98 -4.60 -4.52 -7.71
C GLY A 98 -3.41 -3.59 -7.92
N HIS A 99 -2.24 -3.87 -7.32
CA HIS A 99 -1.00 -3.13 -7.59
C HIS A 99 -0.73 -3.03 -9.08
N SER A 100 -0.19 -1.91 -9.55
CA SER A 100 0.02 -1.62 -10.97
C SER A 100 0.75 -2.74 -11.72
N GLU A 101 1.78 -3.34 -11.12
CA GLU A 101 2.48 -4.48 -11.72
C GLU A 101 1.55 -5.72 -11.86
N ARG A 102 0.64 -5.94 -10.90
CA ARG A 102 -0.36 -7.02 -11.01
C ARG A 102 -1.34 -6.80 -12.14
N ARG A 103 -1.76 -5.55 -12.35
CA ARG A 103 -2.66 -5.17 -13.45
C ARG A 103 -1.98 -5.29 -14.81
N HIS A 104 -0.80 -4.68 -14.97
CA HIS A 104 -0.18 -4.51 -16.29
C HIS A 104 0.75 -5.66 -16.70
N ILE A 105 1.34 -6.41 -15.75
CA ILE A 105 2.27 -7.51 -16.04
C ILE A 105 1.57 -8.87 -15.89
N PHE A 106 0.77 -9.03 -14.83
CA PHE A 106 0.12 -10.31 -14.50
C PHE A 106 -1.34 -10.41 -14.95
N GLY A 107 -1.92 -9.33 -15.50
CA GLY A 107 -3.25 -9.33 -16.08
C GLY A 107 -4.41 -9.32 -15.08
N ASP A 108 -4.20 -8.81 -13.87
CA ASP A 108 -5.30 -8.60 -12.91
C ASP A 108 -6.26 -7.52 -13.45
N THR A 109 -7.42 -7.94 -13.96
CA THR A 109 -8.49 -7.04 -14.42
C THR A 109 -9.23 -6.42 -13.22
N ASP A 110 -10.02 -5.37 -13.46
CA ASP A 110 -10.84 -4.76 -12.42
C ASP A 110 -11.79 -5.75 -11.77
N GLU A 111 -12.32 -6.71 -12.52
CA GLU A 111 -13.14 -7.79 -11.98
C GLU A 111 -12.36 -8.72 -11.03
N ILE A 112 -11.11 -9.08 -11.39
CA ILE A 112 -10.23 -9.88 -10.54
C ILE A 112 -9.87 -9.09 -9.27
N VAL A 113 -9.54 -7.81 -9.40
CA VAL A 113 -9.25 -6.91 -8.29
C VAL A 113 -10.44 -6.80 -7.34
N ALA A 114 -11.66 -6.65 -7.86
CA ALA A 114 -12.87 -6.59 -7.07
C ALA A 114 -13.11 -7.90 -6.28
N LYS A 115 -12.89 -9.07 -6.88
CA LYS A 115 -12.97 -10.38 -6.21
C LYS A 115 -11.92 -10.50 -5.11
N LYS A 116 -10.67 -10.12 -5.38
CA LYS A 116 -9.58 -10.12 -4.41
C LYS A 116 -9.87 -9.19 -3.24
N LEU A 117 -10.34 -7.97 -3.51
CA LEU A 117 -10.70 -6.99 -2.49
C LEU A 117 -11.78 -7.52 -1.55
N LYS A 118 -12.88 -8.01 -2.11
CA LYS A 118 -13.97 -8.61 -1.34
C LYS A 118 -13.47 -9.75 -0.44
N LYS A 119 -12.62 -10.63 -0.99
CA LYS A 119 -12.09 -11.77 -0.26
C LYS A 119 -11.11 -11.36 0.83
N ALA A 120 -10.25 -10.38 0.59
CA ALA A 120 -9.31 -9.85 1.57
C ALA A 120 -10.03 -9.32 2.81
N LEU A 121 -11.06 -8.50 2.59
CA LEU A 121 -11.87 -7.93 3.68
C LEU A 121 -12.65 -9.02 4.43
N ALA A 122 -13.22 -10.01 3.71
CA ALA A 122 -13.91 -11.15 4.32
C ALA A 122 -12.97 -12.02 5.17
N ALA A 123 -11.70 -12.16 4.79
CA ALA A 123 -10.67 -12.85 5.57
C ALA A 123 -10.18 -12.03 6.79
N GLY A 124 -10.68 -10.81 6.98
CA GLY A 124 -10.27 -9.92 8.08
C GLY A 124 -8.88 -9.31 7.92
N LEU A 125 -8.41 -9.20 6.67
CA LEU A 125 -7.22 -8.44 6.30
C LEU A 125 -7.58 -6.97 6.09
N THR A 126 -6.64 -6.07 6.35
CA THR A 126 -6.70 -4.71 5.84
C THR A 126 -6.26 -4.73 4.38
N ALA A 127 -7.17 -4.41 3.48
CA ALA A 127 -6.89 -4.37 2.05
C ALA A 127 -6.37 -2.99 1.64
N VAL A 128 -5.21 -2.95 0.99
CA VAL A 128 -4.65 -1.76 0.36
C VAL A 128 -4.97 -1.83 -1.12
N LEU A 129 -6.05 -1.17 -1.53
CA LEU A 129 -6.49 -1.14 -2.93
C LEU A 129 -5.66 -0.15 -3.73
N CYS A 130 -4.87 -0.67 -4.66
CA CYS A 130 -4.07 0.11 -5.58
C CYS A 130 -4.86 0.46 -6.84
N PHE A 131 -4.78 1.70 -7.27
CA PHE A 131 -5.43 2.23 -8.47
C PHE A 131 -4.64 3.39 -9.04
N GLY A 132 -4.81 3.66 -10.32
CA GLY A 132 -4.17 4.79 -10.99
C GLY A 132 -4.05 4.58 -12.50
N GLU A 133 -3.74 5.67 -13.17
CA GLU A 133 -3.68 5.77 -14.62
C GLU A 133 -2.27 5.54 -15.18
N THR A 134 -2.21 5.11 -16.42
CA THR A 134 -1.01 5.03 -17.23
C THR A 134 -0.62 6.42 -17.79
N LEU A 135 0.59 6.54 -18.34
CA LEU A 135 1.03 7.78 -18.98
C LEU A 135 0.12 8.16 -20.16
N GLU A 136 -0.25 7.20 -21.01
CA GLU A 136 -1.14 7.42 -22.15
C GLU A 136 -2.52 7.96 -21.70
N GLU A 137 -3.07 7.40 -20.64
CA GLU A 137 -4.36 7.85 -20.08
C GLU A 137 -4.26 9.27 -19.51
N ARG A 138 -3.16 9.59 -18.83
CA ARG A 138 -2.90 10.94 -18.32
C ARG A 138 -2.76 11.97 -19.45
N GLU A 139 -1.94 11.66 -20.45
CA GLU A 139 -1.74 12.54 -21.60
C GLU A 139 -3.03 12.76 -22.41
N ALA A 140 -3.92 11.77 -22.41
CA ALA A 140 -5.27 11.88 -22.97
C ALA A 140 -6.29 12.62 -22.08
N GLY A 141 -5.87 13.13 -20.91
CA GLY A 141 -6.75 13.83 -19.95
C GLY A 141 -7.79 12.92 -19.27
N ARG A 142 -7.54 11.59 -19.21
CA ARG A 142 -8.50 10.60 -18.72
C ARG A 142 -8.24 10.15 -17.28
N THR A 143 -7.32 10.79 -16.54
CA THR A 143 -6.95 10.41 -15.17
C THR A 143 -8.16 10.13 -14.28
N MET A 144 -9.06 11.12 -14.15
CA MET A 144 -10.24 10.98 -13.25
C MET A 144 -11.22 9.91 -13.74
N ASN A 145 -11.39 9.73 -15.04
CA ASN A 145 -12.25 8.69 -15.60
C ASN A 145 -11.72 7.29 -15.25
N VAL A 146 -10.42 7.05 -15.42
CA VAL A 146 -9.78 5.78 -15.07
C VAL A 146 -9.89 5.50 -13.57
N VAL A 147 -9.60 6.49 -12.74
CA VAL A 147 -9.73 6.40 -11.28
C VAL A 147 -11.18 6.05 -10.89
N ASP A 148 -12.16 6.73 -11.48
CA ASP A 148 -13.58 6.45 -11.21
C ASP A 148 -14.01 5.05 -11.67
N GLU A 149 -13.55 4.58 -12.82
CA GLU A 149 -13.83 3.24 -13.33
C GLU A 149 -13.27 2.17 -12.39
N GLN A 150 -11.99 2.26 -12.02
CA GLN A 150 -11.32 1.31 -11.14
C GLN A 150 -11.96 1.30 -9.73
N LEU A 151 -12.20 2.46 -9.12
CA LEU A 151 -12.84 2.55 -7.82
C LEU A 151 -14.29 2.06 -7.85
N SER A 152 -15.07 2.38 -8.90
CA SER A 152 -16.45 1.91 -9.04
C SER A 152 -16.53 0.40 -9.15
N SER A 153 -15.63 -0.22 -9.92
CA SER A 153 -15.56 -1.68 -10.05
C SER A 153 -15.28 -2.34 -8.70
N ALA A 154 -14.29 -1.81 -7.98
CA ALA A 154 -13.90 -2.32 -6.67
C ALA A 154 -15.02 -2.16 -5.63
N PHE A 155 -15.62 -0.96 -5.52
CA PHE A 155 -16.60 -0.64 -4.49
C PHE A 155 -17.92 -1.38 -4.68
N ARG A 156 -18.39 -1.59 -5.92
CA ARG A 156 -19.57 -2.41 -6.19
C ARG A 156 -19.51 -3.82 -5.61
N SER A 157 -18.31 -4.35 -5.40
CA SER A 157 -18.12 -5.66 -4.78
C SER A 157 -18.32 -5.65 -3.26
N LEU A 158 -18.36 -4.46 -2.63
CA LEU A 158 -18.43 -4.25 -1.19
C LEU A 158 -19.85 -3.81 -0.82
N SER A 159 -20.68 -4.74 -0.35
CA SER A 159 -22.00 -4.39 0.19
C SER A 159 -21.91 -4.05 1.68
N GLY A 160 -22.37 -2.87 2.07
CA GLY A 160 -22.77 -2.51 3.44
C GLY A 160 -21.75 -2.72 4.55
N GLY A 161 -20.74 -1.85 4.68
CA GLY A 161 -19.91 -1.77 5.89
C GLY A 161 -18.50 -2.36 5.80
N GLY A 162 -18.06 -2.86 4.66
CA GLY A 162 -16.74 -3.48 4.46
C GLY A 162 -15.53 -2.52 4.46
N ALA A 163 -15.75 -1.21 4.56
CA ALA A 163 -14.69 -0.21 4.39
C ALA A 163 -13.82 0.03 5.63
N LYS A 164 -14.13 -0.55 6.80
CA LYS A 164 -13.34 -0.33 8.03
C LYS A 164 -11.87 -0.74 7.88
N ASN A 165 -11.62 -1.77 7.09
CA ASN A 165 -10.29 -2.31 6.84
C ASN A 165 -9.83 -2.03 5.40
N LEU A 166 -10.29 -0.92 4.81
CA LEU A 166 -9.89 -0.48 3.48
C LEU A 166 -8.93 0.71 3.60
N ILE A 167 -7.86 0.64 2.83
CA ILE A 167 -6.91 1.74 2.56
C ILE A 167 -6.83 1.84 1.05
N LEU A 168 -6.80 3.04 0.52
CA LEU A 168 -6.60 3.31 -0.90
C LEU A 168 -5.13 3.66 -1.14
N ALA A 169 -4.57 3.28 -2.31
CA ALA A 169 -3.23 3.65 -2.72
C ALA A 169 -3.25 4.15 -4.16
N TYR A 170 -3.09 5.45 -4.35
CA TYR A 170 -3.00 6.06 -5.67
C TYR A 170 -1.61 5.84 -6.26
N GLU A 171 -1.57 5.14 -7.37
CA GLU A 171 -0.35 4.80 -8.11
C GLU A 171 -0.38 5.47 -9.49
N PRO A 172 0.18 6.70 -9.66
CA PRO A 172 0.43 7.22 -11.01
C PRO A 172 1.45 6.31 -11.69
N VAL A 173 0.98 5.37 -12.53
CA VAL A 173 1.83 4.29 -13.10
C VAL A 173 3.04 4.85 -13.82
N TRP A 174 2.88 6.00 -14.46
CA TRP A 174 3.94 6.73 -15.16
C TRP A 174 5.03 7.31 -14.25
N ALA A 175 4.77 7.41 -12.94
CA ALA A 175 5.71 7.91 -11.93
C ALA A 175 6.32 6.78 -11.07
N ILE A 176 6.09 5.51 -11.41
CA ILE A 176 6.62 4.37 -10.66
C ILE A 176 7.91 3.88 -11.33
N GLY A 177 9.06 4.06 -10.64
CA GLY A 177 10.35 3.53 -11.12
C GLY A 177 10.92 4.21 -12.36
N THR A 178 10.32 5.28 -12.84
CA THR A 178 10.73 5.99 -14.08
C THR A 178 11.64 7.19 -13.81
N GLY A 179 11.81 7.58 -12.54
CA GLY A 179 12.48 8.83 -12.17
C GLY A 179 11.63 10.09 -12.38
N LYS A 180 10.41 9.97 -12.95
CA LYS A 180 9.41 11.04 -12.99
C LYS A 180 8.61 11.02 -11.69
N ASN A 181 8.27 12.17 -11.16
CA ASN A 181 7.42 12.31 -9.98
C ASN A 181 6.18 13.12 -10.36
N ALA A 182 5.02 12.74 -9.84
CA ALA A 182 3.88 13.65 -9.81
C ALA A 182 4.22 14.83 -8.89
N SER A 183 3.72 16.01 -9.21
CA SER A 183 3.80 17.11 -8.24
C SER A 183 2.93 16.79 -7.01
N PRO A 184 3.23 17.37 -5.84
CA PRO A 184 2.37 17.23 -4.67
C PRO A 184 0.92 17.62 -4.94
N GLU A 185 0.70 18.67 -5.76
CA GLU A 185 -0.61 19.16 -6.16
C GLU A 185 -1.36 18.16 -7.04
N ASP A 186 -0.67 17.56 -8.05
CA ASP A 186 -1.25 16.51 -8.89
C ASP A 186 -1.68 15.29 -8.05
N ALA A 187 -0.82 14.87 -7.11
CA ALA A 187 -1.12 13.77 -6.21
C ALA A 187 -2.30 14.10 -5.29
N GLN A 188 -2.32 15.33 -4.73
CA GLN A 188 -3.39 15.83 -3.88
C GLN A 188 -4.74 15.86 -4.61
N GLU A 189 -4.77 16.31 -5.86
CA GLU A 189 -6.01 16.40 -6.64
C GLU A 189 -6.67 15.03 -6.77
N VAL A 190 -5.92 14.00 -7.16
CA VAL A 190 -6.45 12.63 -7.31
C VAL A 190 -6.80 12.03 -5.96
N CYS A 191 -5.97 12.22 -4.93
CA CYS A 191 -6.26 11.73 -3.58
C CYS A 191 -7.53 12.40 -3.01
N PHE A 192 -7.70 13.70 -3.16
CA PHE A 192 -8.91 14.41 -2.74
C PHE A 192 -10.16 13.89 -3.44
N HIS A 193 -10.11 13.73 -4.77
CA HIS A 193 -11.22 13.15 -5.54
C HIS A 193 -11.59 11.75 -5.03
N SER A 194 -10.60 10.89 -4.83
CA SER A 194 -10.78 9.52 -4.35
C SER A 194 -11.31 9.46 -2.91
N ALA A 195 -10.85 10.38 -2.03
CA ALA A 195 -11.32 10.50 -0.66
C ALA A 195 -12.82 10.85 -0.61
N ARG A 196 -13.22 11.82 -1.41
CA ARG A 196 -14.64 12.23 -1.50
C ARG A 196 -15.50 11.10 -2.03
N ARG A 197 -15.02 10.39 -3.05
CA ARG A 197 -15.73 9.25 -3.60
C ARG A 197 -15.90 8.12 -2.58
N ALA A 198 -14.85 7.75 -1.86
CA ALA A 198 -14.93 6.74 -0.82
C ALA A 198 -15.83 7.17 0.35
N ALA A 199 -15.75 8.44 0.76
CA ALA A 199 -16.61 8.98 1.81
C ALA A 199 -18.10 8.98 1.39
N HIS A 200 -18.40 9.28 0.14
CA HIS A 200 -19.77 9.19 -0.40
C HIS A 200 -20.28 7.74 -0.41
N GLU A 201 -19.46 6.79 -0.84
CA GLU A 201 -19.85 5.38 -0.95
C GLU A 201 -20.04 4.71 0.41
N PHE A 202 -19.14 4.98 1.37
CA PHE A 202 -19.08 4.24 2.63
C PHE A 202 -19.55 5.04 3.85
N GLY A 203 -19.84 6.32 3.71
CA GLY A 203 -20.22 7.19 4.82
C GLY A 203 -19.12 7.43 5.86
N MET A 204 -17.86 7.14 5.51
CA MET A 204 -16.72 7.28 6.40
C MET A 204 -15.44 7.67 5.65
N LYS A 205 -14.47 8.25 6.37
CA LYS A 205 -13.15 8.50 5.82
C LYS A 205 -12.40 7.17 5.61
N VAL A 206 -11.86 6.97 4.40
CA VAL A 206 -10.94 5.89 4.05
C VAL A 206 -9.56 6.51 3.88
N PRO A 207 -8.50 5.99 4.55
CA PRO A 207 -7.15 6.51 4.38
C PRO A 207 -6.66 6.33 2.95
N ILE A 208 -5.88 7.31 2.45
CA ILE A 208 -5.30 7.26 1.11
C ILE A 208 -3.79 7.43 1.19
N LEU A 209 -3.08 6.53 0.53
CA LEU A 209 -1.63 6.55 0.36
C LEU A 209 -1.28 7.05 -1.04
N TYR A 210 -0.16 7.74 -1.15
CA TYR A 210 0.47 8.00 -2.42
C TYR A 210 1.46 6.87 -2.73
N GLY A 211 1.30 6.22 -3.89
CA GLY A 211 2.07 5.05 -4.34
C GLY A 211 3.02 5.33 -5.49
N GLY A 212 3.22 6.59 -5.89
CA GLY A 212 4.27 6.96 -6.82
C GLY A 212 5.65 6.98 -6.16
N SER A 213 6.63 7.59 -6.82
CA SER A 213 7.99 7.67 -6.29
C SER A 213 8.06 8.59 -5.06
N VAL A 214 8.34 7.99 -3.90
CA VAL A 214 8.54 8.71 -2.62
C VAL A 214 9.95 8.43 -2.09
N ASN A 215 10.60 9.49 -1.63
CA ASN A 215 11.93 9.46 -1.01
C ASN A 215 12.05 10.55 0.05
N ALA A 216 13.20 10.63 0.70
CA ALA A 216 13.45 11.62 1.75
C ALA A 216 13.30 13.08 1.28
N GLN A 217 13.60 13.37 0.00
CA GLN A 217 13.59 14.73 -0.53
C GLN A 217 12.17 15.28 -0.76
N ASN A 218 11.21 14.44 -1.19
CA ASN A 218 9.86 14.88 -1.53
C ASN A 218 8.79 14.49 -0.47
N SER A 219 9.17 13.69 0.53
CA SER A 219 8.23 13.14 1.51
C SER A 219 7.54 14.21 2.36
N ALA A 220 8.28 15.24 2.79
CA ALA A 220 7.73 16.31 3.64
C ALA A 220 6.57 17.03 2.94
N GLU A 221 6.78 17.39 1.68
CA GLU A 221 5.79 18.11 0.86
C GLU A 221 4.56 17.22 0.58
N LEU A 222 4.79 15.98 0.08
CA LEU A 222 3.72 15.04 -0.21
C LEU A 222 2.88 14.68 1.03
N LEU A 223 3.52 14.33 2.14
CA LEU A 223 2.82 13.93 3.35
C LEU A 223 2.14 15.08 4.10
N SER A 224 2.50 16.33 3.79
CA SER A 224 1.82 17.53 4.32
C SER A 224 0.49 17.81 3.61
N MET A 225 0.23 17.21 2.45
CA MET A 225 -1.04 17.36 1.73
C MET A 225 -2.22 16.82 2.53
N GLY A 226 -3.38 17.49 2.41
CA GLY A 226 -4.55 17.26 3.25
C GLY A 226 -5.15 15.87 3.13
N ASP A 227 -5.14 15.30 1.93
CA ASP A 227 -5.79 14.02 1.60
C ASP A 227 -4.81 12.88 1.30
N ILE A 228 -3.51 13.08 1.61
CA ILE A 228 -2.48 12.03 1.52
C ILE A 228 -2.16 11.58 2.95
N ASP A 229 -2.71 10.45 3.39
CA ASP A 229 -2.54 9.91 4.75
C ASP A 229 -1.26 9.06 4.92
N GLY A 230 -0.44 8.92 3.87
CA GLY A 230 0.80 8.14 3.93
C GLY A 230 1.37 7.81 2.56
N ALA A 231 2.28 6.84 2.52
CA ALA A 231 2.94 6.42 1.30
C ALA A 231 3.04 4.89 1.18
N LEU A 232 2.87 4.39 -0.04
CA LEU A 232 3.23 3.02 -0.43
C LEU A 232 4.55 3.07 -1.20
N VAL A 233 5.64 2.70 -0.53
CA VAL A 233 7.02 2.94 -0.95
C VAL A 233 7.62 1.69 -1.56
N GLY A 234 8.16 1.80 -2.78
CA GLY A 234 8.90 0.72 -3.43
C GLY A 234 10.39 0.70 -3.04
N GLY A 235 11.28 1.00 -3.97
CA GLY A 235 12.73 0.86 -3.82
C GLY A 235 13.35 1.52 -2.57
N ALA A 236 12.86 2.67 -2.14
CA ALA A 236 13.34 3.33 -0.92
C ALA A 236 13.01 2.52 0.36
N SER A 237 12.07 1.57 0.32
CA SER A 237 11.76 0.70 1.45
C SER A 237 12.69 -0.51 1.60
N LEU A 238 13.64 -0.70 0.69
CA LEU A 238 14.62 -1.81 0.74
C LEU A 238 15.80 -1.55 1.69
N LYS A 239 15.90 -0.34 2.24
CA LYS A 239 16.92 0.03 3.23
C LYS A 239 16.26 0.77 4.38
N VAL A 240 16.52 0.37 5.61
CA VAL A 240 15.91 0.93 6.82
C VAL A 240 16.08 2.43 6.89
N ASP A 241 17.30 2.94 6.72
CA ASP A 241 17.58 4.38 6.78
C ASP A 241 16.79 5.17 5.73
N SER A 242 16.75 4.69 4.49
CA SER A 242 15.99 5.35 3.42
C SER A 242 14.48 5.33 3.70
N PHE A 243 13.97 4.24 4.26
CA PHE A 243 12.57 4.08 4.58
C PHE A 243 12.14 5.00 5.72
N LEU A 244 12.91 4.99 6.82
CA LEU A 244 12.61 5.81 7.99
C LEU A 244 12.79 7.31 7.72
N SER A 245 13.78 7.71 6.89
CA SER A 245 14.02 9.11 6.55
C SER A 245 12.80 9.80 5.88
N ILE A 246 11.92 9.02 5.23
CA ILE A 246 10.64 9.52 4.67
C ILE A 246 9.77 10.11 5.79
N TYR A 247 9.61 9.38 6.89
CA TYR A 247 8.83 9.84 8.04
C TYR A 247 9.55 10.93 8.85
N GLU A 248 10.85 10.77 9.06
CA GLU A 248 11.65 11.75 9.81
C GLU A 248 11.59 13.15 9.19
N ASN A 249 11.71 13.22 7.85
CA ASN A 249 11.66 14.51 7.16
C ASN A 249 10.26 15.15 7.24
N TYR A 250 9.20 14.35 7.10
CA TYR A 250 7.85 14.84 7.35
C TYR A 250 7.65 15.34 8.79
N ARG A 251 8.20 14.64 9.78
CA ARG A 251 8.05 15.02 11.19
C ARG A 251 8.77 16.33 11.54
N LYS A 252 9.83 16.68 10.80
CA LYS A 252 10.64 17.89 11.00
C LYS A 252 10.08 19.11 10.26
N SER A 253 9.17 18.91 9.28
CA SER A 253 8.52 19.98 8.53
C SER A 253 7.31 20.53 9.26
#